data_ec02f2acdf1be92aacadc0d5c006df8e
#
_entry.id   ec02f2acdf1be92aacadc0d5c006df8e
#
_cell.length_a   1.000
_cell.length_b   1.000
_cell.length_c   1.000
_cell.angle_alpha   90.00
_cell.angle_beta   90.00
_cell.angle_gamma   90.00
#
_symmetry.space_group_name_H-M   'P 1'
#
loop_
_entity.id
_entity.type
_entity.pdbx_description
1 polymer ?
#
loop_
_entity_poly.entity_id
_entity_poly.type
_entity_poly.pdbx_seq_one_letter_code
_entity_poly.pdbx_strand_id
1 'polypeptide(L)'
;MKLCRFAPAGGAVALGIVEGEEIVDLSPVDVPAEPAAALDEVGQEALERLAERAPRLGLSDAQLLAPATPHKYLGIALNYADHIAEMGMEAPEVPVFFNKQVTCVVGPGADIHMPRVSTFLDYEAELAVVIGKRCRHVPVEQAPEVIAGYTAANDVSVRDWQGRAQTMTIGKSFDTHGPLGPWLVTADELGDPQDLRIRCFVDDDLRQDASTGEMVFDCFQQVSHLSEAFTLEPGDVIATGTPAGVGIGRQPIRDNLLHVGDTVRVEIEGIGELVNTVVEEPEGFVAQSLPAC
;
A
#
# COMPACT_ATOMS: atom_id res chain seq x y z
N MET A 1 -16.01 -6.33 3.47
CA MET A 1 -16.41 -5.22 2.55
C MET A 1 -15.19 -4.57 1.92
N LYS A 2 -15.38 -3.87 0.77
CA LYS A 2 -14.32 -3.11 0.09
C LYS A 2 -14.56 -1.62 0.31
N LEU A 3 -13.70 -0.98 1.09
CA LEU A 3 -13.82 0.43 1.46
C LEU A 3 -12.85 1.28 0.65
N CYS A 4 -13.35 2.28 -0.06
CA CYS A 4 -12.52 3.20 -0.83
C CYS A 4 -12.60 4.63 -0.27
N ARG A 5 -11.52 5.38 -0.44
CA ARG A 5 -11.54 6.83 -0.40
C ARG A 5 -11.65 7.34 -1.82
N PHE A 6 -12.54 8.25 -2.05
CA PHE A 6 -12.73 8.81 -3.39
C PHE A 6 -13.05 10.30 -3.34
N ALA A 7 -12.79 10.98 -4.43
CA ALA A 7 -13.21 12.35 -4.64
C ALA A 7 -14.21 12.36 -5.80
N PRO A 8 -15.48 12.74 -5.56
CA PRO A 8 -16.39 13.05 -6.64
C PRO A 8 -15.90 14.31 -7.36
N ALA A 9 -16.23 14.46 -8.64
CA ALA A 9 -15.77 15.59 -9.46
C ALA A 9 -16.02 16.95 -8.78
N GLY A 10 -14.95 17.58 -8.27
CA GLY A 10 -14.98 18.86 -7.56
C GLY A 10 -15.50 18.82 -6.13
N GLY A 11 -15.68 17.63 -5.53
CA GLY A 11 -16.16 17.43 -4.16
C GLY A 11 -15.05 17.19 -3.14
N ALA A 12 -15.43 17.13 -1.87
CA ALA A 12 -14.54 16.74 -0.78
C ALA A 12 -14.28 15.22 -0.82
N VAL A 13 -13.16 14.80 -0.22
CA VAL A 13 -12.84 13.38 -0.06
C VAL A 13 -13.91 12.70 0.81
N ALA A 14 -14.38 11.56 0.36
CA ALA A 14 -15.43 10.78 1.00
C ALA A 14 -15.05 9.31 1.15
N LEU A 15 -15.74 8.63 2.06
CA LEU A 15 -15.75 7.18 2.19
C LEU A 15 -16.80 6.59 1.24
N GLY A 16 -16.44 5.49 0.58
CA GLY A 16 -17.37 4.70 -0.23
C GLY A 16 -17.19 3.20 0.03
N ILE A 17 -18.23 2.46 -0.31
CA ILE A 17 -18.19 0.98 -0.34
C ILE A 17 -18.26 0.58 -1.81
N VAL A 18 -17.29 -0.24 -2.26
CA VAL A 18 -17.26 -0.72 -3.65
C VAL A 18 -18.07 -2.00 -3.77
N GLU A 19 -19.08 -1.98 -4.65
CA GLU A 19 -19.94 -3.11 -5.01
C GLU A 19 -19.97 -3.29 -6.52
N GLY A 20 -19.19 -4.24 -7.04
CA GLY A 20 -19.02 -4.42 -8.49
C GLY A 20 -18.41 -3.18 -9.15
N GLU A 21 -19.13 -2.61 -10.10
CA GLU A 21 -18.72 -1.40 -10.86
C GLU A 21 -19.27 -0.09 -10.25
N GLU A 22 -19.77 -0.14 -9.03
CA GLU A 22 -20.38 1.02 -8.36
C GLU A 22 -19.69 1.31 -7.02
N ILE A 23 -19.74 2.58 -6.62
CA ILE A 23 -19.42 3.06 -5.28
C ILE A 23 -20.73 3.45 -4.59
N VAL A 24 -20.99 2.86 -3.44
CA VAL A 24 -22.01 3.34 -2.49
C VAL A 24 -21.42 4.55 -1.78
N ASP A 25 -21.94 5.74 -2.06
CA ASP A 25 -21.40 7.01 -1.58
C ASP A 25 -21.90 7.33 -0.17
N LEU A 26 -20.97 7.31 0.81
CA LEU A 26 -21.28 7.66 2.19
C LEU A 26 -21.05 9.15 2.51
N SER A 27 -20.73 9.99 1.52
CA SER A 27 -20.52 11.44 1.73
C SER A 27 -21.70 12.19 2.37
N PRO A 28 -22.99 11.79 2.19
CA PRO A 28 -24.11 12.45 2.86
C PRO A 28 -24.20 12.12 4.36
N VAL A 29 -23.39 11.20 4.86
CA VAL A 29 -23.44 10.74 6.25
C VAL A 29 -22.21 11.26 6.99
N ASP A 30 -22.36 11.60 8.26
CA ASP A 30 -21.25 12.03 9.11
C ASP A 30 -20.40 10.81 9.56
N VAL A 31 -19.52 10.37 8.69
CA VAL A 31 -18.57 9.27 8.91
C VAL A 31 -17.16 9.69 8.50
N PRO A 32 -16.12 9.18 9.16
CA PRO A 32 -14.75 9.42 8.72
C PRO A 32 -14.54 8.99 7.25
N ALA A 33 -13.88 9.83 6.45
CA ALA A 33 -13.51 9.47 5.09
C ALA A 33 -12.38 8.43 5.03
N GLU A 34 -11.68 8.22 6.13
CA GLU A 34 -10.60 7.25 6.28
C GLU A 34 -11.17 5.88 6.65
N PRO A 35 -10.98 4.83 5.83
CA PRO A 35 -11.58 3.50 6.06
C PRO A 35 -11.32 2.90 7.44
N ALA A 36 -10.05 2.95 7.91
CA ALA A 36 -9.71 2.39 9.22
C ALA A 36 -10.37 3.15 10.37
N ALA A 37 -10.42 4.48 10.31
CA ALA A 37 -11.11 5.30 11.29
C ALA A 37 -12.63 5.05 11.27
N ALA A 38 -13.23 4.91 10.09
CA ALA A 38 -14.65 4.59 9.96
C ALA A 38 -14.98 3.23 10.56
N LEU A 39 -14.12 2.22 10.38
CA LEU A 39 -14.29 0.91 10.99
C LEU A 39 -14.14 0.95 12.52
N ASP A 40 -13.20 1.75 13.04
CA ASP A 40 -12.96 1.88 14.49
C ASP A 40 -14.08 2.68 15.20
N GLU A 41 -14.49 3.80 14.62
CA GLU A 41 -15.42 4.75 15.24
C GLU A 41 -16.91 4.37 15.03
N VAL A 42 -17.25 3.87 13.83
CA VAL A 42 -18.63 3.58 13.41
C VAL A 42 -18.93 2.09 13.46
N GLY A 43 -17.97 1.27 13.05
CA GLY A 43 -18.08 -0.18 12.97
C GLY A 43 -18.73 -0.68 11.68
N GLN A 44 -18.30 -1.87 11.26
CA GLN A 44 -18.68 -2.47 9.97
C GLN A 44 -20.19 -2.61 9.78
N GLU A 45 -20.89 -3.22 10.77
CA GLU A 45 -22.35 -3.42 10.70
C GLU A 45 -23.15 -2.11 10.56
N ALA A 46 -22.65 -1.01 11.16
CA ALA A 46 -23.28 0.29 11.03
C ALA A 46 -23.04 0.89 9.64
N LEU A 47 -21.84 0.73 9.08
CA LEU A 47 -21.52 1.14 7.71
C LEU A 47 -22.39 0.37 6.69
N GLU A 48 -22.59 -0.92 6.87
CA GLU A 48 -23.48 -1.75 6.03
C GLU A 48 -24.94 -1.23 6.06
N ARG A 49 -25.47 -0.93 7.25
CA ARG A 49 -26.81 -0.34 7.38
C ARG A 49 -26.94 1.04 6.72
N LEU A 50 -25.91 1.87 6.80
CA LEU A 50 -25.87 3.18 6.13
C LEU A 50 -25.86 3.02 4.61
N ALA A 51 -25.14 2.04 4.11
CA ALA A 51 -25.02 1.72 2.69
C ALA A 51 -26.37 1.36 2.02
N GLU A 52 -27.32 0.74 2.77
CA GLU A 52 -28.62 0.35 2.22
C GLU A 52 -29.41 1.51 1.58
N ARG A 53 -29.17 2.75 2.03
CA ARG A 53 -29.92 3.96 1.62
C ARG A 53 -29.03 5.02 0.98
N ALA A 54 -27.75 4.78 0.90
CA ALA A 54 -26.79 5.72 0.35
C ALA A 54 -26.91 5.80 -1.20
N PRO A 55 -26.65 6.96 -1.79
CA PRO A 55 -26.59 7.09 -3.24
C PRO A 55 -25.46 6.24 -3.83
N ARG A 56 -25.54 5.98 -5.13
CA ARG A 56 -24.56 5.21 -5.88
C ARG A 56 -24.03 6.02 -7.05
N LEU A 57 -22.76 5.83 -7.38
CA LEU A 57 -22.13 6.36 -8.58
C LEU A 57 -21.28 5.28 -9.23
N GLY A 58 -21.03 5.43 -10.54
CA GLY A 58 -20.14 4.52 -11.25
C GLY A 58 -18.71 4.60 -10.71
N LEU A 59 -18.04 3.46 -10.58
CA LEU A 59 -16.64 3.42 -10.14
C LEU A 59 -15.74 4.25 -11.08
N SER A 60 -16.03 4.26 -12.38
CA SER A 60 -15.32 5.06 -13.39
C SER A 60 -15.58 6.57 -13.30
N ASP A 61 -16.61 7.00 -12.58
CA ASP A 61 -17.00 8.42 -12.45
C ASP A 61 -16.33 9.09 -11.23
N ALA A 62 -15.53 8.33 -10.47
CA ALA A 62 -14.86 8.79 -9.27
C ALA A 62 -13.33 8.65 -9.38
N GLN A 63 -12.63 9.62 -8.84
CA GLN A 63 -11.19 9.48 -8.61
C GLN A 63 -10.98 8.73 -7.29
N LEU A 64 -10.45 7.51 -7.39
CA LEU A 64 -10.01 6.78 -6.22
C LEU A 64 -8.74 7.42 -5.64
N LEU A 65 -8.64 7.40 -4.32
CA LEU A 65 -7.48 7.87 -3.56
C LEU A 65 -6.88 6.71 -2.79
N ALA A 66 -5.66 6.88 -2.26
CA ALA A 66 -5.08 5.89 -1.38
C ALA A 66 -6.06 5.57 -0.24
N PRO A 67 -6.34 4.29 0.04
CA PRO A 67 -7.34 3.88 1.05
C PRO A 67 -6.86 4.12 2.48
N ALA A 68 -5.60 4.53 2.68
CA ALA A 68 -5.04 4.92 3.96
C ALA A 68 -4.21 6.20 3.81
N THR A 69 -4.24 7.03 4.86
CA THR A 69 -3.36 8.19 5.07
C THR A 69 -2.55 7.97 6.34
N PRO A 70 -1.53 7.12 6.30
CA PRO A 70 -0.88 6.61 7.49
C PRO A 70 -0.10 7.69 8.25
N HIS A 71 -0.09 7.60 9.59
CA HIS A 71 0.87 8.29 10.42
C HIS A 71 2.24 7.60 10.39
N LYS A 72 2.23 6.27 10.25
CA LYS A 72 3.43 5.44 10.05
C LYS A 72 3.22 4.58 8.81
N TYR A 73 4.14 4.70 7.86
CA TYR A 73 4.24 3.77 6.75
C TYR A 73 5.53 2.96 6.93
N LEU A 74 5.35 1.69 7.26
CA LEU A 74 6.41 0.75 7.59
C LEU A 74 6.55 -0.26 6.46
N GLY A 75 7.76 -0.52 6.00
CA GLY A 75 8.05 -1.59 5.03
C GLY A 75 8.89 -2.68 5.67
N ILE A 76 8.63 -3.93 5.33
CA ILE A 76 9.40 -5.09 5.82
C ILE A 76 10.37 -5.53 4.73
N ALA A 77 11.65 -5.49 5.04
CA ALA A 77 12.72 -5.92 4.13
C ALA A 77 12.96 -7.43 4.24
N LEU A 78 13.36 -8.06 3.12
CA LEU A 78 13.83 -9.45 3.07
C LEU A 78 12.82 -10.45 3.65
N ASN A 79 11.58 -10.35 3.22
CA ASN A 79 10.50 -11.15 3.79
C ASN A 79 9.96 -12.27 2.87
N TYR A 80 10.58 -12.48 1.70
CA TYR A 80 10.26 -13.63 0.82
C TYR A 80 11.53 -14.44 0.57
N ALA A 81 11.43 -15.76 0.72
CA ALA A 81 12.59 -16.64 0.63
C ALA A 81 13.27 -16.61 -0.74
N ASP A 82 12.49 -16.53 -1.81
CA ASP A 82 12.95 -16.42 -3.19
C ASP A 82 13.65 -15.07 -3.46
N HIS A 83 13.10 -13.96 -2.96
CA HIS A 83 13.74 -12.64 -3.06
C HIS A 83 15.05 -12.57 -2.27
N ILE A 84 15.11 -13.16 -1.07
CA ILE A 84 16.35 -13.26 -0.27
C ILE A 84 17.43 -14.01 -1.07
N ALA A 85 17.05 -15.12 -1.71
CA ALA A 85 17.95 -15.90 -2.56
C ALA A 85 18.37 -15.12 -3.83
N GLU A 86 17.44 -14.39 -4.48
CA GLU A 86 17.72 -13.50 -5.63
C GLU A 86 18.76 -12.45 -5.28
N MET A 87 18.67 -11.86 -4.09
CA MET A 87 19.60 -10.82 -3.61
C MET A 87 20.90 -11.41 -3.06
N GLY A 88 21.02 -12.75 -2.95
CA GLY A 88 22.20 -13.43 -2.40
C GLY A 88 22.45 -13.12 -0.91
N MET A 89 21.37 -12.87 -0.16
CA MET A 89 21.41 -12.52 1.25
C MET A 89 20.99 -13.70 2.13
N GLU A 90 21.23 -13.61 3.44
CA GLU A 90 20.74 -14.55 4.43
C GLU A 90 19.40 -14.07 4.99
N ALA A 91 18.50 -15.03 5.31
CA ALA A 91 17.22 -14.71 5.92
C ALA A 91 17.43 -14.08 7.32
N PRO A 92 16.74 -12.97 7.63
CA PRO A 92 16.85 -12.36 8.95
C PRO A 92 16.19 -13.24 10.03
N GLU A 93 16.71 -13.18 11.27
CA GLU A 93 16.13 -13.92 12.41
C GLU A 93 14.84 -13.26 12.96
N VAL A 94 14.64 -11.97 12.67
CA VAL A 94 13.48 -11.16 13.08
C VAL A 94 13.06 -10.24 11.95
N PRO A 95 11.80 -9.77 11.90
CA PRO A 95 11.37 -8.81 10.89
C PRO A 95 12.26 -7.57 10.87
N VAL A 96 12.87 -7.29 9.72
CA VAL A 96 13.66 -6.07 9.51
C VAL A 96 12.75 -5.02 8.88
N PHE A 97 12.53 -3.90 9.56
CA PHE A 97 11.67 -2.86 9.05
C PHE A 97 12.41 -1.55 8.76
N PHE A 98 11.84 -0.78 7.85
CA PHE A 98 12.22 0.60 7.56
C PHE A 98 10.98 1.49 7.51
N ASN A 99 11.18 2.80 7.61
CA ASN A 99 10.09 3.77 7.48
C ASN A 99 10.08 4.35 6.06
N LYS A 100 8.90 4.52 5.50
CA LYS A 100 8.66 5.42 4.36
C LYS A 100 8.10 6.74 4.88
N GLN A 101 8.54 7.86 4.28
CA GLN A 101 7.93 9.15 4.58
C GLN A 101 6.49 9.17 4.02
N VAL A 102 5.54 9.59 4.84
CA VAL A 102 4.12 9.51 4.47
C VAL A 102 3.73 10.37 3.26
N THR A 103 4.57 11.34 2.91
CA THR A 103 4.39 12.15 1.69
C THR A 103 4.57 11.35 0.40
N CYS A 104 5.14 10.14 0.46
CA CYS A 104 5.26 9.28 -0.71
C CYS A 104 3.94 8.63 -1.13
N VAL A 105 2.91 8.64 -0.26
CA VAL A 105 1.65 7.94 -0.51
C VAL A 105 0.86 8.58 -1.63
N VAL A 106 0.49 7.76 -2.60
CA VAL A 106 -0.42 8.11 -3.70
C VAL A 106 -1.45 7.00 -3.92
N GLY A 107 -2.56 7.33 -4.55
CA GLY A 107 -3.64 6.38 -4.83
C GLY A 107 -3.55 5.73 -6.21
N PRO A 108 -4.57 4.92 -6.55
CA PRO A 108 -4.69 4.32 -7.87
C PRO A 108 -4.77 5.38 -8.98
N GLY A 109 -4.10 5.15 -10.10
CA GLY A 109 -4.06 6.05 -11.24
C GLY A 109 -3.24 7.33 -11.06
N ALA A 110 -2.67 7.55 -9.87
CA ALA A 110 -1.73 8.65 -9.66
C ALA A 110 -0.37 8.32 -10.30
N ASP A 111 0.35 9.37 -10.70
CA ASP A 111 1.66 9.24 -11.33
C ASP A 111 2.76 8.85 -10.31
N ILE A 112 3.69 8.00 -10.76
CA ILE A 112 4.97 7.74 -10.09
C ILE A 112 6.01 8.65 -10.76
N HIS A 113 6.67 9.51 -10.00
CA HIS A 113 7.65 10.41 -10.55
C HIS A 113 9.03 9.73 -10.72
N MET A 114 9.57 9.71 -11.95
CA MET A 114 10.97 9.40 -12.17
C MET A 114 11.83 10.53 -11.56
N PRO A 115 12.62 10.25 -10.50
CA PRO A 115 13.32 11.32 -9.80
C PRO A 115 14.42 11.92 -10.68
N ARG A 116 14.52 13.25 -10.75
CA ARG A 116 15.55 13.96 -11.52
C ARG A 116 16.99 13.62 -11.12
N VAL A 117 17.16 13.04 -9.94
CA VAL A 117 18.48 12.73 -9.36
C VAL A 117 18.90 11.28 -9.55
N SER A 118 18.05 10.44 -10.16
CA SER A 118 18.34 9.03 -10.41
C SER A 118 17.49 8.46 -11.54
N THR A 119 18.03 7.44 -12.21
CA THR A 119 17.31 6.58 -13.16
C THR A 119 17.25 5.13 -12.69
N PHE A 120 17.54 4.88 -11.40
CA PHE A 120 17.51 3.54 -10.81
C PHE A 120 16.19 3.32 -10.05
N LEU A 121 15.09 3.61 -10.74
CA LEU A 121 13.73 3.43 -10.20
C LEU A 121 13.27 1.99 -10.40
N ASP A 122 12.73 1.38 -9.36
CA ASP A 122 12.33 -0.03 -9.35
C ASP A 122 10.97 -0.20 -8.66
N TYR A 123 10.29 -1.31 -8.96
CA TYR A 123 8.99 -1.70 -8.43
C TYR A 123 9.13 -2.82 -7.39
N GLU A 124 8.20 -2.87 -6.45
CA GLU A 124 8.05 -3.95 -5.46
C GLU A 124 6.56 -4.14 -5.16
N ALA A 125 5.95 -5.19 -5.71
CA ALA A 125 4.58 -5.56 -5.36
C ALA A 125 4.53 -6.13 -3.95
N GLU A 126 3.62 -5.61 -3.12
CA GLU A 126 3.47 -6.01 -1.73
C GLU A 126 2.00 -6.08 -1.31
N LEU A 127 1.67 -7.04 -0.46
CA LEU A 127 0.49 -6.95 0.37
C LEU A 127 0.73 -5.88 1.45
N ALA A 128 -0.26 -5.06 1.75
CA ALA A 128 -0.17 -4.10 2.84
C ALA A 128 -1.26 -4.37 3.89
N VAL A 129 -0.85 -4.47 5.14
CA VAL A 129 -1.72 -4.53 6.31
C VAL A 129 -2.08 -3.11 6.73
N VAL A 130 -3.35 -2.83 6.98
CA VAL A 130 -3.83 -1.56 7.55
C VAL A 130 -4.33 -1.80 8.97
N ILE A 131 -3.74 -1.10 9.92
CA ILE A 131 -4.12 -1.20 11.34
C ILE A 131 -5.49 -0.57 11.56
N GLY A 132 -6.36 -1.25 12.30
CA GLY A 132 -7.72 -0.83 12.60
C GLY A 132 -7.94 -0.34 14.02
N LYS A 133 -7.09 -0.74 14.95
CA LYS A 133 -7.22 -0.35 16.36
C LYS A 133 -5.89 0.10 16.93
N ARG A 134 -5.94 1.14 17.78
CA ARG A 134 -4.76 1.55 18.54
C ARG A 134 -4.29 0.41 19.44
N CYS A 135 -3.06 -0.06 19.25
CA CYS A 135 -2.58 -1.26 19.93
C CYS A 135 -1.09 -1.19 20.28
N ARG A 136 -0.72 -2.00 21.26
CA ARG A 136 0.65 -2.18 21.74
C ARG A 136 0.81 -3.56 22.39
N HIS A 137 1.97 -4.20 22.21
CA HIS A 137 2.27 -5.52 22.76
C HIS A 137 1.25 -6.60 22.40
N VAL A 138 0.89 -6.65 21.11
CA VAL A 138 -0.13 -7.56 20.58
C VAL A 138 0.47 -8.96 20.40
N PRO A 139 -0.05 -10.00 21.07
CA PRO A 139 0.34 -11.38 20.78
C PRO A 139 -0.01 -11.75 19.33
N VAL A 140 0.75 -12.64 18.71
CA VAL A 140 0.54 -13.06 17.31
C VAL A 140 -0.91 -13.54 17.08
N GLU A 141 -1.45 -14.31 18.02
CA GLU A 141 -2.81 -14.88 17.95
C GLU A 141 -3.92 -13.81 18.00
N GLN A 142 -3.61 -12.64 18.54
CA GLN A 142 -4.54 -11.51 18.65
C GLN A 142 -4.31 -10.44 17.56
N ALA A 143 -3.29 -10.58 16.74
CA ALA A 143 -3.01 -9.63 15.67
C ALA A 143 -4.20 -9.43 14.70
N PRO A 144 -4.98 -10.47 14.33
CA PRO A 144 -6.18 -10.29 13.51
C PRO A 144 -7.22 -9.31 14.10
N GLU A 145 -7.29 -9.18 15.42
CA GLU A 145 -8.29 -8.33 16.11
C GLU A 145 -8.00 -6.83 15.98
N VAL A 146 -6.77 -6.46 15.61
CA VAL A 146 -6.31 -5.07 15.48
C VAL A 146 -6.10 -4.63 14.03
N ILE A 147 -6.31 -5.53 13.07
CA ILE A 147 -6.20 -5.25 11.63
C ILE A 147 -7.56 -4.82 11.09
N ALA A 148 -7.61 -3.66 10.41
CA ALA A 148 -8.81 -3.21 9.69
C ALA A 148 -9.04 -4.04 8.42
N GLY A 149 -7.96 -4.34 7.73
CA GLY A 149 -7.98 -5.06 6.47
C GLY A 149 -6.67 -4.92 5.71
N TYR A 150 -6.74 -5.16 4.40
CA TYR A 150 -5.58 -5.29 3.53
C TYR A 150 -5.79 -4.49 2.24
N THR A 151 -4.67 -4.07 1.64
CA THR A 151 -4.65 -3.39 0.34
C THR A 151 -3.40 -3.80 -0.44
N ALA A 152 -3.33 -3.49 -1.73
CA ALA A 152 -2.10 -3.63 -2.47
C ALA A 152 -1.20 -2.39 -2.27
N ALA A 153 0.11 -2.63 -2.29
CA ALA A 153 1.13 -1.60 -2.26
C ALA A 153 2.15 -1.82 -3.36
N ASN A 154 2.77 -0.73 -3.80
CA ASN A 154 4.00 -0.77 -4.59
C ASN A 154 5.08 -0.01 -3.82
N ASP A 155 6.05 -0.72 -3.24
CA ASP A 155 7.17 -0.08 -2.53
C ASP A 155 8.24 0.38 -3.52
N VAL A 156 7.87 1.42 -4.29
CA VAL A 156 8.74 2.00 -5.32
C VAL A 156 10.05 2.47 -4.70
N SER A 157 11.16 2.04 -5.32
CA SER A 157 12.50 2.14 -4.76
C SER A 157 13.47 2.82 -5.70
N VAL A 158 14.25 3.78 -5.19
CA VAL A 158 15.38 4.39 -5.90
C VAL A 158 16.65 3.68 -5.42
N ARG A 159 17.09 2.66 -6.17
CA ARG A 159 18.07 1.67 -5.70
C ARG A 159 19.44 2.24 -5.35
N ASP A 160 19.95 3.19 -6.14
CA ASP A 160 21.21 3.86 -5.84
C ASP A 160 21.14 4.80 -4.62
N TRP A 161 19.92 5.24 -4.25
CA TRP A 161 19.68 5.99 -3.02
C TRP A 161 19.41 5.08 -1.83
N GLN A 162 18.74 3.97 -2.04
CA GLN A 162 18.52 2.95 -1.01
C GLN A 162 19.83 2.46 -0.40
N GLY A 163 20.84 2.23 -1.23
CA GLY A 163 22.16 1.76 -0.79
C GLY A 163 23.03 2.80 -0.08
N ARG A 164 22.63 4.08 -0.01
CA ARG A 164 23.43 5.14 0.62
C ARG A 164 23.45 5.10 2.14
N ALA A 165 22.44 4.49 2.76
CA ALA A 165 22.32 4.40 4.21
C ALA A 165 21.68 3.08 4.62
N GLN A 166 22.10 2.56 5.77
CA GLN A 166 21.56 1.30 6.32
C GLN A 166 20.06 1.36 6.61
N THR A 167 19.51 2.55 6.86
CA THR A 167 18.07 2.73 7.13
C THR A 167 17.19 2.58 5.89
N MET A 168 17.77 2.59 4.69
CA MET A 168 17.08 2.51 3.39
C MET A 168 16.04 3.62 3.14
N THR A 169 15.60 4.31 4.18
CA THR A 169 14.46 5.26 4.21
C THR A 169 14.47 6.25 3.05
N ILE A 170 15.64 6.83 2.72
CA ILE A 170 15.71 7.87 1.69
C ILE A 170 15.43 7.31 0.28
N GLY A 171 15.89 6.10 -0.04
CA GLY A 171 15.64 5.44 -1.32
C GLY A 171 14.20 4.90 -1.47
N LYS A 172 13.48 4.80 -0.36
CA LYS A 172 12.11 4.27 -0.25
C LYS A 172 11.06 5.36 -0.05
N SER A 173 11.44 6.66 -0.04
CA SER A 173 10.56 7.73 0.45
C SER A 173 10.50 8.96 -0.47
N PHE A 174 10.87 8.84 -1.73
CA PHE A 174 10.61 9.91 -2.68
C PHE A 174 9.08 10.13 -2.79
N ASP A 175 8.66 11.36 -2.97
CA ASP A 175 7.25 11.67 -3.19
C ASP A 175 6.71 10.82 -4.36
N THR A 176 5.47 10.36 -4.25
CA THR A 176 4.79 9.42 -5.16
C THR A 176 5.27 7.97 -5.17
N HIS A 177 6.30 7.61 -4.39
CA HIS A 177 6.91 6.27 -4.39
C HIS A 177 6.26 5.30 -3.39
N GLY A 178 5.03 5.57 -2.96
CA GLY A 178 4.25 4.72 -2.07
C GLY A 178 2.81 4.53 -2.55
N PRO A 179 2.57 4.03 -3.78
CA PRO A 179 1.24 3.69 -4.23
C PRO A 179 0.54 2.71 -3.29
N LEU A 180 -0.73 3.01 -2.92
CA LEU A 180 -1.61 2.17 -2.12
C LEU A 180 -2.99 2.10 -2.77
N GLY A 181 -3.61 0.93 -2.80
CA GLY A 181 -4.95 0.76 -3.36
C GLY A 181 -5.23 -0.63 -3.93
N PRO A 182 -6.31 -0.79 -4.68
CA PRO A 182 -7.28 0.25 -5.07
C PRO A 182 -8.22 0.68 -3.94
N TRP A 183 -8.44 -0.19 -2.96
CA TRP A 183 -9.29 -0.01 -1.77
C TRP A 183 -8.77 -0.85 -0.59
N LEU A 184 -9.33 -0.63 0.59
CA LEU A 184 -9.17 -1.51 1.73
C LEU A 184 -10.19 -2.65 1.63
N VAL A 185 -9.74 -3.89 1.66
CA VAL A 185 -10.60 -5.07 1.85
C VAL A 185 -10.56 -5.47 3.32
N THR A 186 -11.72 -5.48 3.98
CA THR A 186 -11.77 -5.84 5.40
C THR A 186 -11.31 -7.28 5.64
N ALA A 187 -10.78 -7.56 6.83
CA ALA A 187 -10.17 -8.85 7.14
C ALA A 187 -11.17 -10.02 6.99
N ASP A 188 -12.44 -9.82 7.34
CA ASP A 188 -13.50 -10.82 7.20
C ASP A 188 -13.84 -11.12 5.72
N GLU A 189 -13.81 -10.11 4.85
CA GLU A 189 -14.05 -10.26 3.40
C GLU A 189 -12.89 -10.98 2.71
N LEU A 190 -11.65 -10.63 3.03
CA LEU A 190 -10.47 -11.21 2.40
C LEU A 190 -10.24 -12.66 2.87
N GLY A 191 -10.49 -12.94 4.13
CA GLY A 191 -10.18 -14.23 4.75
C GLY A 191 -8.71 -14.37 5.13
N ASP A 192 -8.05 -15.44 4.67
CA ASP A 192 -6.64 -15.70 5.02
C ASP A 192 -5.68 -14.86 4.16
N PRO A 193 -4.95 -13.90 4.73
CA PRO A 193 -4.00 -13.10 3.98
C PRO A 193 -2.69 -13.83 3.64
N GLN A 194 -2.50 -15.05 4.15
CA GLN A 194 -1.26 -15.83 4.02
C GLN A 194 -1.27 -16.78 2.81
N ASP A 195 -2.30 -16.78 1.96
CA ASP A 195 -2.38 -17.66 0.78
C ASP A 195 -3.03 -16.94 -0.41
N LEU A 196 -2.55 -15.74 -0.70
CA LEU A 196 -3.03 -14.93 -1.82
C LEU A 196 -1.99 -14.92 -2.93
N ARG A 197 -2.43 -15.02 -4.19
CA ARG A 197 -1.53 -14.77 -5.32
C ARG A 197 -1.23 -13.29 -5.42
N ILE A 198 0.06 -12.95 -5.52
CA ILE A 198 0.57 -11.60 -5.74
C ILE A 198 1.36 -11.54 -7.04
N ARG A 199 1.06 -10.55 -7.90
CA ARG A 199 1.73 -10.36 -9.19
C ARG A 199 2.08 -8.92 -9.42
N CYS A 200 3.18 -8.69 -10.14
CA CYS A 200 3.56 -7.38 -10.67
C CYS A 200 3.76 -7.47 -12.18
N PHE A 201 3.23 -6.50 -12.87
CA PHE A 201 3.46 -6.31 -14.31
C PHE A 201 4.06 -4.92 -14.53
N VAL A 202 5.00 -4.84 -15.47
CA VAL A 202 5.44 -3.57 -16.06
C VAL A 202 4.98 -3.61 -17.51
N ASP A 203 4.06 -2.75 -17.87
CA ASP A 203 3.25 -2.83 -19.08
C ASP A 203 2.53 -4.20 -19.13
N ASP A 204 2.80 -5.01 -20.16
CA ASP A 204 2.23 -6.38 -20.31
C ASP A 204 3.20 -7.47 -19.82
N ASP A 205 4.40 -7.11 -19.32
CA ASP A 205 5.43 -8.08 -18.93
C ASP A 205 5.28 -8.47 -17.45
N LEU A 206 5.00 -9.75 -17.21
CA LEU A 206 4.92 -10.32 -15.86
C LEU A 206 6.30 -10.33 -15.20
N ARG A 207 6.46 -9.56 -14.16
CA ARG A 207 7.72 -9.34 -13.43
C ARG A 207 7.83 -10.17 -12.16
N GLN A 208 6.77 -10.19 -11.35
CA GLN A 208 6.69 -10.94 -10.09
C GLN A 208 5.44 -11.82 -10.10
N ASP A 209 5.53 -13.04 -9.61
CA ASP A 209 4.41 -13.99 -9.49
C ASP A 209 4.71 -14.97 -8.34
N ALA A 210 4.03 -14.80 -7.21
CA ALA A 210 4.27 -15.56 -5.99
C ALA A 210 2.98 -15.72 -5.15
N SER A 211 3.07 -16.41 -4.04
CA SER A 211 2.04 -16.46 -3.00
C SER A 211 2.49 -15.69 -1.75
N THR A 212 1.58 -15.00 -1.09
CA THR A 212 1.83 -14.40 0.23
C THR A 212 2.18 -15.47 1.29
N GLY A 213 1.84 -16.74 1.05
CA GLY A 213 2.26 -17.88 1.87
C GLY A 213 3.78 -18.14 1.86
N GLU A 214 4.52 -17.52 0.95
CA GLU A 214 5.98 -17.62 0.86
C GLU A 214 6.74 -16.60 1.74
N MET A 215 5.99 -15.77 2.48
CA MET A 215 6.59 -14.85 3.46
C MET A 215 7.34 -15.61 4.56
N VAL A 216 8.52 -15.09 4.93
CA VAL A 216 9.31 -15.61 6.06
C VAL A 216 8.62 -15.29 7.39
N PHE A 217 8.12 -14.08 7.52
CA PHE A 217 7.29 -13.62 8.64
C PHE A 217 5.92 -13.26 8.12
N ASP A 218 4.89 -13.92 8.61
CA ASP A 218 3.51 -13.66 8.23
C ASP A 218 3.01 -12.30 8.73
N CYS A 219 1.85 -11.84 8.24
CA CYS A 219 1.27 -10.55 8.61
C CYS A 219 1.09 -10.39 10.12
N PHE A 220 0.73 -11.46 10.83
CA PHE A 220 0.43 -11.40 12.26
C PHE A 220 1.71 -11.32 13.09
N GLN A 221 2.77 -12.04 12.68
CA GLN A 221 4.10 -11.94 13.28
C GLN A 221 4.69 -10.53 13.10
N GLN A 222 4.48 -9.90 11.95
CA GLN A 222 4.92 -8.52 11.69
C GLN A 222 4.21 -7.52 12.61
N VAL A 223 2.87 -7.59 12.72
CA VAL A 223 2.09 -6.73 13.62
C VAL A 223 2.53 -6.92 15.08
N SER A 224 2.67 -8.18 15.51
CA SER A 224 3.14 -8.50 16.86
C SER A 224 4.50 -7.88 17.14
N HIS A 225 5.49 -8.16 16.30
CA HIS A 225 6.86 -7.68 16.45
C HIS A 225 6.95 -6.14 16.52
N LEU A 226 6.29 -5.44 15.58
CA LEU A 226 6.31 -3.98 15.54
C LEU A 226 5.61 -3.38 16.75
N SER A 227 4.50 -3.99 17.19
CA SER A 227 3.74 -3.53 18.37
C SER A 227 4.50 -3.70 19.69
N GLU A 228 5.52 -4.54 19.76
CA GLU A 228 6.42 -4.61 20.92
C GLU A 228 7.26 -3.36 21.08
N ALA A 229 7.68 -2.75 19.96
CA ALA A 229 8.57 -1.60 19.97
C ALA A 229 7.83 -0.27 20.15
N PHE A 230 6.70 -0.07 19.47
CA PHE A 230 5.94 1.18 19.47
C PHE A 230 4.45 0.95 19.28
N THR A 231 3.64 1.95 19.65
CA THR A 231 2.19 1.93 19.43
C THR A 231 1.88 2.00 17.94
N LEU A 232 1.00 1.11 17.49
CA LEU A 232 0.35 1.19 16.18
C LEU A 232 -0.99 1.89 16.34
N GLU A 233 -1.33 2.75 15.37
CA GLU A 233 -2.55 3.56 15.37
C GLU A 233 -3.47 3.15 14.20
N PRO A 234 -4.80 3.36 14.27
CA PRO A 234 -5.67 3.15 13.12
C PRO A 234 -5.17 3.90 11.89
N GLY A 235 -5.16 3.23 10.75
CA GLY A 235 -4.64 3.77 9.49
C GLY A 235 -3.14 3.63 9.28
N ASP A 236 -2.34 3.21 10.27
CA ASP A 236 -0.93 2.85 10.04
C ASP A 236 -0.84 1.69 9.04
N VAL A 237 0.15 1.75 8.15
CA VAL A 237 0.35 0.78 7.06
C VAL A 237 1.64 0.02 7.26
N ILE A 238 1.56 -1.30 7.09
CA ILE A 238 2.71 -2.21 7.03
C ILE A 238 2.71 -2.87 5.66
N ALA A 239 3.64 -2.48 4.80
CA ALA A 239 3.96 -3.16 3.55
C ALA A 239 4.81 -4.39 3.88
N THR A 240 4.36 -5.58 3.47
CA THR A 240 4.78 -6.84 4.09
C THR A 240 6.03 -7.47 3.47
N GLY A 241 6.65 -6.80 2.52
CA GLY A 241 7.77 -7.29 1.73
C GLY A 241 7.35 -7.77 0.36
N THR A 242 8.30 -7.87 -0.55
CA THR A 242 8.10 -8.20 -1.96
C THR A 242 8.74 -9.55 -2.32
N PRO A 243 8.14 -10.35 -3.23
CA PRO A 243 8.76 -11.57 -3.76
C PRO A 243 9.87 -11.26 -4.80
N ALA A 244 10.56 -12.30 -5.26
CA ALA A 244 11.54 -12.20 -6.34
C ALA A 244 10.95 -11.64 -7.64
N GLY A 245 11.81 -11.14 -8.53
CA GLY A 245 11.46 -10.58 -9.83
C GLY A 245 11.55 -9.05 -9.91
N VAL A 246 12.08 -8.40 -8.86
CA VAL A 246 12.37 -6.95 -8.88
C VAL A 246 13.37 -6.59 -9.99
N GLY A 247 13.31 -5.37 -10.49
CA GLY A 247 14.15 -4.93 -11.61
C GLY A 247 15.65 -5.07 -11.34
N ILE A 248 16.11 -4.74 -10.14
CA ILE A 248 17.53 -4.87 -9.76
C ILE A 248 18.01 -6.32 -9.67
N GLY A 249 17.10 -7.29 -9.43
CA GLY A 249 17.39 -8.72 -9.42
C GLY A 249 17.54 -9.32 -10.83
N ARG A 250 17.14 -8.62 -11.88
CA ARG A 250 17.11 -9.10 -13.27
C ARG A 250 18.30 -8.60 -14.08
N GLN A 251 18.65 -9.34 -15.14
CA GLN A 251 19.76 -8.97 -16.05
C GLN A 251 19.28 -8.77 -17.47
N PRO A 252 19.75 -7.77 -18.20
CA PRO A 252 20.58 -6.65 -17.70
C PRO A 252 19.78 -5.68 -16.81
N ILE A 253 20.37 -5.22 -15.72
CA ILE A 253 19.65 -4.44 -14.69
C ILE A 253 18.92 -3.24 -15.29
N ARG A 254 19.61 -2.41 -16.09
CA ARG A 254 19.03 -1.15 -16.60
C ARG A 254 17.79 -1.34 -17.46
N ASP A 255 17.68 -2.44 -18.19
CA ASP A 255 16.54 -2.73 -19.07
C ASP A 255 15.33 -3.26 -18.28
N ASN A 256 15.54 -3.62 -17.01
CA ASN A 256 14.50 -4.15 -16.13
C ASN A 256 14.04 -3.17 -15.05
N LEU A 257 14.71 -2.02 -14.91
CA LEU A 257 14.24 -0.90 -14.09
C LEU A 257 13.11 -0.15 -14.78
N LEU A 258 12.39 0.66 -14.01
CA LEU A 258 11.31 1.49 -14.54
C LEU A 258 11.82 2.67 -15.37
N HIS A 259 11.09 3.00 -16.42
CA HIS A 259 11.34 4.14 -17.30
C HIS A 259 10.10 5.03 -17.39
N VAL A 260 10.31 6.28 -17.78
CA VAL A 260 9.19 7.20 -18.07
C VAL A 260 8.31 6.62 -19.19
N GLY A 261 7.04 6.52 -18.94
CA GLY A 261 6.02 5.93 -19.81
C GLY A 261 5.57 4.53 -19.40
N ASP A 262 6.35 3.82 -18.56
CA ASP A 262 5.98 2.50 -18.08
C ASP A 262 4.74 2.56 -17.18
N THR A 263 3.88 1.56 -17.28
CA THR A 263 2.75 1.34 -16.39
C THR A 263 3.04 0.16 -15.47
N VAL A 264 3.00 0.40 -14.18
CA VAL A 264 3.17 -0.65 -13.16
C VAL A 264 1.81 -1.06 -12.65
N ARG A 265 1.53 -2.37 -12.68
CA ARG A 265 0.29 -2.96 -12.18
C ARG A 265 0.60 -4.04 -11.16
N VAL A 266 0.16 -3.81 -9.93
CA VAL A 266 0.20 -4.79 -8.84
C VAL A 266 -1.17 -5.43 -8.73
N GLU A 267 -1.23 -6.75 -8.79
CA GLU A 267 -2.45 -7.53 -8.62
C GLU A 267 -2.34 -8.41 -7.38
N ILE A 268 -3.35 -8.38 -6.52
CA ILE A 268 -3.47 -9.28 -5.37
C ILE A 268 -4.85 -9.92 -5.38
N GLU A 269 -4.85 -11.24 -5.28
CA GLU A 269 -6.07 -12.04 -5.19
C GLU A 269 -6.99 -11.55 -4.07
N GLY A 270 -8.29 -11.44 -4.34
CA GLY A 270 -9.29 -10.94 -3.39
C GLY A 270 -9.29 -9.41 -3.21
N ILE A 271 -8.19 -8.72 -3.52
CA ILE A 271 -8.08 -7.25 -3.39
C ILE A 271 -8.40 -6.57 -4.72
N GLY A 272 -7.64 -6.86 -5.78
CA GLY A 272 -7.78 -6.24 -7.08
C GLY A 272 -6.46 -5.72 -7.63
N GLU A 273 -6.53 -4.65 -8.44
CA GLU A 273 -5.40 -4.11 -9.18
C GLU A 273 -5.09 -2.68 -8.73
N LEU A 274 -3.81 -2.41 -8.46
CA LEU A 274 -3.25 -1.08 -8.25
C LEU A 274 -2.39 -0.72 -9.47
N VAL A 275 -2.83 0.30 -10.22
CA VAL A 275 -2.19 0.70 -11.48
C VAL A 275 -1.69 2.13 -11.39
N ASN A 276 -0.43 2.36 -11.74
CA ASN A 276 0.20 3.69 -11.74
C ASN A 276 1.15 3.81 -12.93
N THR A 277 1.30 5.01 -13.48
CA THR A 277 2.18 5.29 -14.62
C THR A 277 3.39 6.11 -14.18
N VAL A 278 4.56 5.77 -14.72
CA VAL A 278 5.81 6.51 -14.47
C VAL A 278 5.87 7.73 -15.39
N VAL A 279 6.03 8.91 -14.79
CA VAL A 279 6.18 10.17 -15.52
C VAL A 279 7.45 10.90 -15.09
N GLU A 280 7.89 11.89 -15.85
CA GLU A 280 8.97 12.77 -15.43
C GLU A 280 8.58 13.56 -14.17
N GLU A 281 9.51 13.67 -13.20
CA GLU A 281 9.30 14.54 -12.05
C GLU A 281 9.14 15.99 -12.51
N PRO A 282 8.09 16.71 -12.08
CA PRO A 282 7.89 18.10 -12.46
C PRO A 282 9.07 19.01 -12.10
N GLU A 283 9.40 19.95 -13.00
CA GLU A 283 10.46 20.92 -12.74
C GLU A 283 10.02 21.97 -11.69
N GLY A 284 10.98 22.47 -10.94
CA GLY A 284 10.82 23.64 -10.09
C GLY A 284 11.15 23.40 -8.62
N PHE A 285 11.26 24.51 -7.92
CA PHE A 285 11.31 24.54 -6.44
C PHE A 285 9.88 24.64 -5.92
N VAL A 286 9.51 23.70 -5.07
CA VAL A 286 8.19 23.70 -4.44
C VAL A 286 8.31 24.30 -3.06
N ALA A 287 7.74 25.51 -2.87
CA ALA A 287 7.49 26.08 -1.56
C ALA A 287 6.05 26.53 -1.52
N GLN A 288 5.24 25.83 -0.74
CA GLN A 288 3.85 26.22 -0.48
C GLN A 288 3.70 26.59 0.98
N SER A 289 3.03 27.74 1.24
CA SER A 289 2.57 28.03 2.59
C SER A 289 1.50 27.02 2.95
N LEU A 290 1.69 26.30 4.07
CA LEU A 290 0.61 25.49 4.60
C LEU A 290 -0.62 26.38 4.84
N PRO A 291 -1.83 25.90 4.51
CA PRO A 291 -3.04 26.59 4.95
C PRO A 291 -2.98 26.70 6.47
N ALA A 292 -3.33 27.87 7.01
CA ALA A 292 -3.43 28.06 8.44
C ALA A 292 -4.39 27.00 9.02
N CYS A 293 -3.90 26.27 10.04
CA CYS A 293 -4.70 25.29 10.79
C CYS A 293 -5.89 25.99 11.47
#